data_216a08502a7931540b18d56b95185024
#
_entry.id   216a08502a7931540b18d56b95185024
#
_cell.length_a   1.000
_cell.length_b   1.000
_cell.length_c   1.000
_cell.angle_alpha   90.00
_cell.angle_beta   90.00
_cell.angle_gamma   90.00
#
_symmetry.space_group_name_H-M   'P 1'
#
loop_
_entity.id
_entity.type
_entity.pdbx_description
1 polymer ?
#
loop_
_entity_poly.entity_id
_entity_poly.type
_entity_poly.pdbx_seq_one_letter_code
_entity_poly.pdbx_strand_id
1 'polypeptide(L)'
;MPVWELTADDAILFLWGTWPKLFEVVDAVKVWGFEHVTGFPWVKTTQSGEPVYGIGSWVAGCSEYVLIGRRGHVSPPGEKYLGLVGPSLGHSRKPDSVHAIAETLPGPYLELFARRTRPGWTVFGNEGLHIELGGKT
;
A
#
# COMPACT_ATOMS: atom_id res chain seq x y z
N MET A 1 -2.02 -11.96 12.40
CA MET A 1 -2.86 -10.76 12.57
C MET A 1 -4.19 -10.98 11.87
N PRO A 2 -5.30 -10.83 12.56
CA PRO A 2 -6.62 -11.08 11.96
C PRO A 2 -7.09 -9.85 11.16
N VAL A 3 -6.49 -9.61 10.02
CA VAL A 3 -6.79 -8.42 9.19
C VAL A 3 -8.27 -8.37 8.81
N TRP A 4 -8.86 -9.52 8.52
CA TRP A 4 -10.28 -9.57 8.15
C TRP A 4 -11.23 -9.12 9.25
N GLU A 5 -10.79 -9.17 10.51
CA GLU A 5 -11.58 -8.64 11.62
C GLU A 5 -11.46 -7.12 11.75
N LEU A 6 -10.40 -6.55 11.19
CA LEU A 6 -10.14 -5.12 11.28
C LEU A 6 -10.74 -4.34 10.11
N THR A 7 -11.30 -5.04 9.13
CA THR A 7 -11.80 -4.41 7.91
C THR A 7 -13.31 -4.55 7.81
N ALA A 8 -13.93 -3.60 7.12
CA ALA A 8 -15.35 -3.64 6.84
C ALA A 8 -15.69 -4.78 5.87
N ASP A 9 -16.97 -5.13 5.76
CA ASP A 9 -17.44 -6.14 4.82
C ASP A 9 -17.16 -5.73 3.38
N ASP A 10 -17.26 -4.44 3.08
CA ASP A 10 -16.90 -3.88 1.79
C ASP A 10 -15.63 -3.05 1.97
N ALA A 11 -14.54 -3.50 1.38
CA ALA A 11 -13.25 -2.86 1.60
C ALA A 11 -12.31 -3.04 0.41
N ILE A 12 -11.38 -2.11 0.30
CA ILE A 12 -10.28 -2.18 -0.67
C ILE A 12 -8.97 -2.27 0.12
N LEU A 13 -8.12 -3.17 -0.32
CA LEU A 13 -6.78 -3.36 0.22
C LEU A 13 -5.75 -2.83 -0.77
N PHE A 14 -4.82 -2.02 -0.25
CA PHE A 14 -3.60 -1.63 -0.98
C PHE A 14 -2.43 -2.27 -0.25
N LEU A 15 -1.78 -3.22 -0.89
CA LEU A 15 -0.71 -3.99 -0.25
C LEU A 15 0.59 -3.84 -1.01
N TRP A 16 1.58 -3.21 -0.35
CA TRP A 16 2.92 -3.08 -0.89
C TRP A 16 3.64 -4.41 -0.93
N GLY A 17 4.41 -4.63 -1.98
CA GLY A 17 5.24 -5.81 -2.10
C GLY A 17 6.53 -5.57 -2.87
N THR A 18 7.43 -6.52 -2.73
CA THR A 18 8.69 -6.55 -3.47
C THR A 18 8.71 -7.80 -4.34
N TRP A 19 9.43 -7.74 -5.46
CA TRP A 19 9.42 -8.83 -6.43
C TRP A 19 9.85 -10.19 -5.85
N PRO A 20 10.89 -10.27 -5.00
CA PRO A 20 11.27 -11.56 -4.41
C PRO A 20 10.20 -12.19 -3.51
N LYS A 21 9.27 -11.38 -3.01
CA LYS A 21 8.21 -11.83 -2.09
C LYS A 21 6.84 -11.92 -2.77
N LEU A 22 6.82 -11.91 -4.10
CA LEU A 22 5.56 -11.82 -4.85
C LEU A 22 4.53 -12.87 -4.43
N PHE A 23 4.94 -14.13 -4.33
CA PHE A 23 3.99 -15.19 -3.99
C PHE A 23 3.45 -15.04 -2.57
N GLU A 24 4.28 -14.61 -1.64
CA GLU A 24 3.85 -14.38 -0.26
C GLU A 24 2.87 -13.22 -0.16
N VAL A 25 3.09 -12.17 -0.96
CA VAL A 25 2.19 -11.02 -0.99
C VAL A 25 0.85 -11.41 -1.59
N VAL A 26 0.86 -12.17 -2.68
CA VAL A 26 -0.37 -12.69 -3.30
C VAL A 26 -1.14 -13.57 -2.30
N ASP A 27 -0.44 -14.44 -1.60
CA ASP A 27 -1.08 -15.30 -0.60
C ASP A 27 -1.69 -14.49 0.54
N ALA A 28 -1.03 -13.41 0.96
CA ALA A 28 -1.56 -12.54 2.01
C ALA A 28 -2.90 -11.91 1.60
N VAL A 29 -3.02 -11.48 0.36
CA VAL A 29 -4.30 -10.94 -0.14
C VAL A 29 -5.43 -11.94 0.07
N LYS A 30 -5.18 -13.20 -0.29
CA LYS A 30 -6.19 -14.25 -0.16
C LYS A 30 -6.48 -14.62 1.28
N VAL A 31 -5.43 -14.79 2.07
CA VAL A 31 -5.57 -15.20 3.48
C VAL A 31 -6.30 -14.12 4.28
N TRP A 32 -6.09 -12.86 3.93
CA TRP A 32 -6.78 -11.76 4.60
C TRP A 32 -8.23 -11.56 4.13
N GLY A 33 -8.70 -12.41 3.24
CA GLY A 33 -10.10 -12.41 2.82
C GLY A 33 -10.42 -11.49 1.66
N PHE A 34 -9.42 -11.12 0.87
CA PHE A 34 -9.60 -10.25 -0.28
C PHE A 34 -9.43 -11.02 -1.59
N GLU A 35 -10.12 -10.56 -2.62
CA GLU A 35 -9.95 -11.01 -3.99
C GLU A 35 -8.95 -10.08 -4.67
N HIS A 36 -7.92 -10.63 -5.29
CA HIS A 36 -6.98 -9.82 -6.05
C HIS A 36 -7.68 -9.25 -7.28
N VAL A 37 -7.55 -7.95 -7.50
CA VAL A 37 -8.15 -7.26 -8.64
C VAL A 37 -7.07 -6.87 -9.64
N THR A 38 -6.06 -6.14 -9.21
CA THR A 38 -4.99 -5.63 -10.05
C THR A 38 -3.87 -5.06 -9.16
N GLY A 39 -3.04 -4.25 -9.73
CA GLY A 39 -1.99 -3.56 -9.00
C GLY A 39 -1.33 -2.51 -9.86
N PHE A 40 -0.39 -1.80 -9.28
CA PHE A 40 0.41 -0.84 -10.02
C PHE A 40 1.84 -0.80 -9.47
N PRO A 41 2.81 -0.42 -10.31
CA PRO A 41 4.21 -0.35 -9.89
C PRO A 41 4.55 0.98 -9.23
N TRP A 42 5.59 0.94 -8.41
CA TRP A 42 6.30 2.15 -8.01
C TRP A 42 7.72 2.04 -8.54
N VAL A 43 8.07 2.90 -9.50
CA VAL A 43 9.43 2.97 -10.03
C VAL A 43 10.19 4.01 -9.21
N LYS A 44 11.21 3.56 -8.50
CA LYS A 44 12.02 4.42 -7.65
C LYS A 44 12.97 5.24 -8.49
N THR A 45 13.06 6.51 -8.20
CA THR A 45 13.98 7.40 -8.91
C THR A 45 14.88 8.13 -7.92
N THR A 46 15.95 8.73 -8.45
CA THR A 46 16.72 9.72 -7.72
C THR A 46 15.94 11.03 -7.67
N GLN A 47 16.46 12.00 -6.95
CA GLN A 47 15.83 13.32 -6.89
C GLN A 47 15.79 14.00 -8.26
N SER A 48 16.70 13.64 -9.17
CA SER A 48 16.72 14.18 -10.53
C SER A 48 15.86 13.41 -11.51
N GLY A 49 15.16 12.36 -11.05
CA GLY A 49 14.23 11.61 -11.89
C GLY A 49 14.83 10.40 -12.61
N GLU A 50 16.09 10.09 -12.39
CA GLU A 50 16.72 8.91 -12.98
C GLU A 50 16.34 7.66 -12.21
N PRO A 51 16.15 6.50 -12.87
CA PRO A 51 15.90 5.26 -12.14
C PRO A 51 17.02 4.93 -11.14
N VAL A 52 16.63 4.45 -9.97
CA VAL A 52 17.60 4.02 -8.95
C VAL A 52 18.18 2.69 -9.39
N TYR A 53 19.51 2.57 -9.33
CA TYR A 53 20.18 1.32 -9.67
C TYR A 53 20.24 0.45 -8.41
N GLY A 54 19.47 -0.63 -8.40
CA GLY A 54 19.40 -1.54 -7.26
C GLY A 54 20.52 -2.57 -7.22
N ILE A 55 20.48 -3.44 -6.24
CA ILE A 55 21.55 -4.39 -5.93
C ILE A 55 21.20 -5.85 -6.23
N GLY A 56 20.13 -6.10 -6.96
CA GLY A 56 19.73 -7.47 -7.27
C GLY A 56 20.74 -8.21 -8.15
N SER A 57 20.83 -9.53 -7.97
CA SER A 57 21.76 -10.35 -8.74
C SER A 57 21.35 -10.52 -10.20
N TRP A 58 20.05 -10.59 -10.45
CA TRP A 58 19.52 -10.81 -11.80
C TRP A 58 19.10 -9.51 -12.48
N VAL A 59 18.54 -8.59 -11.69
CA VAL A 59 18.05 -7.32 -12.19
C VAL A 59 18.47 -6.26 -11.18
N ALA A 60 18.98 -5.14 -11.68
CA ALA A 60 19.26 -3.98 -10.84
C ALA A 60 17.91 -3.33 -10.49
N GLY A 61 17.18 -3.94 -9.56
CA GLY A 61 15.79 -3.63 -9.31
C GLY A 61 15.57 -2.21 -8.81
N CYS A 62 14.72 -1.47 -9.49
CA CYS A 62 14.35 -0.12 -9.08
C CYS A 62 12.85 0.02 -8.83
N SER A 63 12.11 -1.08 -8.72
CA SER A 63 10.66 -0.99 -8.57
C SER A 63 10.14 -1.90 -7.46
N GLU A 64 9.03 -1.47 -6.91
CA GLU A 64 8.16 -2.27 -6.06
C GLU A 64 6.75 -2.16 -6.66
N TYR A 65 5.78 -2.75 -6.00
CA TYR A 65 4.41 -2.74 -6.50
C TYR A 65 3.42 -2.60 -5.36
N VAL A 66 2.21 -2.22 -5.73
CA VAL A 66 1.07 -2.25 -4.82
C VAL A 66 0.03 -3.16 -5.44
N LEU A 67 -0.36 -4.21 -4.74
CA LEU A 67 -1.49 -5.03 -5.16
C LEU A 67 -2.78 -4.45 -4.62
N ILE A 68 -3.82 -4.51 -5.41
CA ILE A 68 -5.16 -4.05 -5.02
C ILE A 68 -6.04 -5.26 -4.87
N GLY A 69 -6.62 -5.41 -3.67
CA GLY A 69 -7.61 -6.44 -3.38
C GLY A 69 -8.95 -5.83 -3.04
N ARG A 70 -10.00 -6.57 -3.27
CA ARG A 70 -11.37 -6.15 -2.99
C ARG A 70 -12.05 -7.17 -2.10
N ARG A 71 -12.85 -6.68 -1.18
CA ARG A 71 -13.72 -7.49 -0.34
C ARG A 71 -15.11 -6.89 -0.44
N GLY A 72 -16.11 -7.74 -0.75
CA GLY A 72 -17.48 -7.29 -0.87
C GLY A 72 -17.73 -6.48 -2.14
N HIS A 73 -18.61 -5.50 -2.03
CA HIS A 73 -19.05 -4.70 -3.17
C HIS A 73 -18.45 -3.31 -3.09
N VAL A 74 -17.39 -3.09 -3.84
CA VAL A 74 -16.75 -1.77 -3.94
C VAL A 74 -16.59 -1.45 -5.41
N SER A 75 -17.05 -0.27 -5.81
CA SER A 75 -16.90 0.20 -7.18
C SER A 75 -15.50 0.75 -7.42
N PRO A 76 -14.96 0.61 -8.63
CA PRO A 76 -13.70 1.23 -8.97
C PRO A 76 -13.77 2.75 -8.81
N PRO A 77 -12.62 3.42 -8.57
CA PRO A 77 -12.61 4.89 -8.54
C PRO A 77 -12.92 5.45 -9.92
N GLY A 78 -13.44 6.68 -9.94
CA GLY A 78 -13.76 7.36 -11.19
C GLY A 78 -12.55 7.70 -12.03
N GLU A 79 -11.43 8.02 -11.39
CA GLU A 79 -10.16 8.27 -12.08
C GLU A 79 -9.27 7.04 -12.01
N LYS A 80 -8.55 6.78 -13.08
CA LYS A 80 -7.62 5.66 -13.16
C LYS A 80 -6.22 6.12 -12.88
N TYR A 81 -5.45 5.28 -12.19
CA TYR A 81 -4.04 5.57 -11.92
C TYR A 81 -3.16 4.88 -12.96
N LEU A 82 -2.02 5.48 -13.23
CA LEU A 82 -1.03 4.88 -14.14
C LEU A 82 0.06 4.14 -13.38
N GLY A 83 0.25 4.46 -12.13
CA GLY A 83 1.34 3.94 -11.33
C GLY A 83 2.08 5.07 -10.66
N LEU A 84 3.12 4.75 -9.93
CA LEU A 84 3.91 5.72 -9.21
C LEU A 84 5.32 5.77 -9.76
N VAL A 85 5.81 6.98 -9.97
CA VAL A 85 7.21 7.24 -10.30
C VAL A 85 7.68 8.34 -9.37
N GLY A 86 8.80 8.13 -8.70
CA GLY A 86 9.31 9.16 -7.82
C GLY A 86 10.36 8.64 -6.84
N PRO A 87 11.01 9.56 -6.12
CA PRO A 87 12.05 9.19 -5.20
C PRO A 87 11.52 8.54 -3.94
N SER A 88 12.36 7.71 -3.32
CA SER A 88 12.11 7.24 -1.97
C SER A 88 12.32 8.41 -1.01
N LEU A 89 11.44 8.53 -0.02
CA LEU A 89 11.51 9.60 0.98
C LEU A 89 12.40 9.24 2.16
N GLY A 90 13.12 8.13 2.06
CA GLY A 90 14.00 7.66 3.11
C GLY A 90 14.07 6.14 3.07
N HIS A 91 14.88 5.56 3.95
CA HIS A 91 15.02 4.12 4.01
C HIS A 91 13.68 3.45 4.30
N SER A 92 13.23 2.58 3.41
CA SER A 92 11.96 1.86 3.50
C SER A 92 10.73 2.77 3.59
N ARG A 93 10.86 4.05 3.25
CA ARG A 93 9.74 4.98 3.30
C ARG A 93 9.06 5.05 1.94
N LYS A 94 7.79 4.67 1.93
CA LYS A 94 6.97 4.66 0.73
C LYS A 94 6.42 6.06 0.43
N PRO A 95 6.10 6.36 -0.83
CA PRO A 95 5.45 7.63 -1.17
C PRO A 95 4.08 7.77 -0.50
N ASP A 96 3.71 8.99 -0.13
CA ASP A 96 2.39 9.27 0.43
C ASP A 96 1.28 9.25 -0.61
N SER A 97 1.63 9.17 -1.88
CA SER A 97 0.65 9.18 -2.97
C SER A 97 -0.32 8.00 -2.90
N VAL A 98 0.09 6.86 -2.33
CA VAL A 98 -0.83 5.74 -2.14
C VAL A 98 -1.92 6.09 -1.14
N HIS A 99 -1.59 6.82 -0.08
CA HIS A 99 -2.60 7.32 0.85
C HIS A 99 -3.59 8.24 0.15
N ALA A 100 -3.09 9.14 -0.69
CA ALA A 100 -3.95 10.05 -1.45
C ALA A 100 -4.86 9.28 -2.41
N ILE A 101 -4.35 8.23 -3.04
CA ILE A 101 -5.15 7.36 -3.90
C ILE A 101 -6.25 6.69 -3.08
N ALA A 102 -5.90 6.12 -1.94
CA ALA A 102 -6.89 5.46 -1.08
C ALA A 102 -7.97 6.45 -0.60
N GLU A 103 -7.58 7.69 -0.34
CA GLU A 103 -8.50 8.72 0.14
C GLU A 103 -9.51 9.18 -0.92
N THR A 104 -9.35 8.78 -2.18
CA THR A 104 -10.39 8.99 -3.19
C THR A 104 -11.59 8.06 -3.00
N LEU A 105 -11.43 7.03 -2.18
CA LEU A 105 -12.49 6.09 -1.83
C LEU A 105 -13.03 6.43 -0.45
N PRO A 106 -14.29 6.07 -0.14
CA PRO A 106 -14.85 6.35 1.18
C PRO A 106 -14.06 5.66 2.29
N GLY A 107 -13.86 6.38 3.41
CA GLY A 107 -13.27 5.80 4.62
C GLY A 107 -14.25 4.93 5.39
N PRO A 108 -13.87 4.50 6.58
CA PRO A 108 -12.63 4.87 7.29
C PRO A 108 -11.37 4.24 6.72
N TYR A 109 -10.22 4.77 7.11
CA TYR A 109 -8.92 4.36 6.59
C TYR A 109 -8.07 3.73 7.69
N LEU A 110 -7.39 2.65 7.34
CA LEU A 110 -6.55 1.90 8.26
C LEU A 110 -5.21 1.60 7.58
N GLU A 111 -4.13 1.85 8.29
CA GLU A 111 -2.80 1.47 7.83
C GLU A 111 -2.15 0.54 8.85
N LEU A 112 -1.63 -0.60 8.38
CA LEU A 112 -0.91 -1.57 9.18
C LEU A 112 0.59 -1.40 8.97
N PHE A 113 1.36 -1.63 10.03
CA PHE A 113 2.83 -1.49 10.01
C PHE A 113 3.27 -0.07 9.67
N ALA A 114 2.49 0.89 10.12
CA ALA A 114 2.77 2.30 9.84
C ALA A 114 4.02 2.78 10.57
N ARG A 115 4.78 3.63 9.91
CA ARG A 115 5.94 4.30 10.50
C ARG A 115 5.61 5.69 11.00
N ARG A 116 4.48 6.24 10.57
CA ARG A 116 4.04 7.59 10.90
C ARG A 116 2.54 7.60 11.02
N THR A 117 2.06 8.61 11.70
CA THR A 117 0.63 8.88 11.74
C THR A 117 0.23 9.74 10.54
N ARG A 118 -1.04 9.68 10.18
CA ARG A 118 -1.61 10.51 9.12
C ARG A 118 -3.02 10.92 9.52
N PRO A 119 -3.37 12.22 9.42
CA PRO A 119 -4.71 12.68 9.78
C PRO A 119 -5.79 11.90 9.03
N GLY A 120 -6.82 11.49 9.75
CA GLY A 120 -7.93 10.74 9.19
C GLY A 120 -7.71 9.24 9.13
N TRP A 121 -6.56 8.75 9.54
CA TRP A 121 -6.22 7.33 9.50
C TRP A 121 -6.05 6.75 10.89
N THR A 122 -6.54 5.53 11.06
CA THR A 122 -6.18 4.68 12.18
C THR A 122 -4.96 3.89 11.76
N VAL A 123 -3.91 3.87 12.58
CA VAL A 123 -2.67 3.20 12.21
C VAL A 123 -2.23 2.23 13.30
N PHE A 124 -1.67 1.09 12.86
CA PHE A 124 -0.96 0.15 13.70
C PHE A 124 0.51 0.18 13.30
N GLY A 125 1.38 0.49 14.26
CA GLY A 125 2.80 0.65 13.97
C GLY A 125 3.53 -0.67 13.78
N ASN A 126 4.79 -0.58 13.35
CA ASN A 126 5.64 -1.75 13.13
C ASN A 126 5.82 -2.61 14.37
N GLU A 127 5.68 -2.01 15.55
CA GLU A 127 5.90 -2.70 16.82
C GLU A 127 4.58 -3.11 17.48
N GLY A 128 3.51 -3.12 16.71
CA GLY A 128 2.21 -3.47 17.24
C GLY A 128 1.50 -2.35 17.97
N LEU A 129 2.10 -1.17 18.01
CA LEU A 129 1.52 -0.02 18.69
C LEU A 129 0.33 0.52 17.90
N HIS A 130 -0.77 0.70 18.58
CA HIS A 130 -1.97 1.26 17.99
C HIS A 130 -2.01 2.76 18.21
N ILE A 131 -2.16 3.53 17.15
CA ILE A 131 -2.23 4.98 17.19
C ILE A 131 -3.46 5.42 16.43
N GLU A 132 -4.26 6.28 17.09
CA GLU A 132 -5.46 6.83 16.49
C GLU A 132 -5.34 8.32 16.37
N LEU A 133 -5.60 8.87 15.21
CA LEU A 133 -5.44 10.28 14.96
C LEU A 133 -6.75 11.04 15.10
N GLY A 134 -6.62 12.33 15.29
CA GLY A 134 -7.75 13.20 15.50
C GLY A 134 -8.79 13.18 14.40
N GLY A 135 -8.42 12.80 13.20
CA GLY A 135 -9.35 12.67 12.10
C GLY A 135 -10.30 11.50 12.21
N LYS A 136 -10.14 10.72 13.20
CA LYS A 136 -11.01 9.61 13.39
C LYS A 136 -12.42 10.03 13.62
N THR A 137 -13.25 9.75 13.50
CA THR A 137 -14.58 10.26 13.82
C THR A 137 -15.52 9.10 14.22
#